data_c6bde3dcd104e6da24fa178dd5a5428f
#
_entry.id   c6bde3dcd104e6da24fa178dd5a5428f
#
_cell.length_a   1.000
_cell.length_b   1.000
_cell.length_c   1.000
_cell.angle_alpha   90.00
_cell.angle_beta   90.00
_cell.angle_gamma   90.00
#
_symmetry.space_group_name_H-M   'P 1'
#
loop_
_entity.id
_entity.type
_entity.pdbx_description
1 polymer ?
#
loop_
_entity_poly.entity_id
_entity_poly.type
_entity_poly.pdbx_seq_one_letter_code
_entity_poly.pdbx_strand_id
1 'polypeptide(L)'
;MAHKKNVNEKLQTKLKPIENNNKIVKDGNIFKIEDKVFLKCFDDKLEYGCYRFFPSQTEPIKQYKYSVTIILKHETLEYINTNPINPPKGVKKVYDVFKNLDSPIEKIIIGADKNNFTDGIINITKEMYDTIQKVDTEEGREKNIRIFNRMLPLLKQEFNTEENEKKNKRDYSLLMKEILASGEFTQDDLIKITSKLDTTSSRVVIEKQVTKQTQWLVDTIEDILEEDKLTKEDSKKIGKEKFGYSKKDINGPEHLMEKILTDYGQYSLFGVPALLNTNKYIIHEGNSRSQIDLILINHLGDIELVELKRPDEYIFEYGDGRGKFYPSKNLAIAISQLERYITAVYKDNDDEYLINKKKIREFINSEVGDTLSIESIRPKGLIIIGSWKKICKPYDELNQKQKINKEDYNKDSIQAYKELKNSLKNITIMTYSELLENVRTRLQANNKNTD
;
A
#
# COMPACT_ATOMS: atom_id res chain seq x y z
N MET A 1 -18.68 -29.99 38.73
CA MET A 1 -19.95 -30.72 38.44
C MET A 1 -21.07 -29.83 37.87
N ALA A 2 -21.24 -28.59 38.34
CA ALA A 2 -22.28 -27.68 37.82
C ALA A 2 -22.16 -27.35 36.32
N HIS A 3 -20.94 -27.21 35.79
CA HIS A 3 -20.70 -26.90 34.38
C HIS A 3 -21.09 -28.05 33.44
N LYS A 4 -20.87 -29.31 33.85
CA LYS A 4 -21.27 -30.51 33.07
C LYS A 4 -22.79 -30.66 32.98
N LYS A 5 -23.57 -30.35 34.03
CA LYS A 5 -25.05 -30.36 33.99
C LYS A 5 -25.62 -29.39 33.01
N ASN A 6 -25.05 -28.18 32.93
CA ASN A 6 -25.56 -27.09 32.08
C ASN A 6 -25.31 -27.34 30.56
N VAL A 7 -24.24 -28.03 30.21
CA VAL A 7 -23.93 -28.37 28.80
C VAL A 7 -24.85 -29.50 28.31
N ASN A 8 -25.11 -30.53 29.13
CA ASN A 8 -26.03 -31.61 28.75
C ASN A 8 -27.48 -31.14 28.61
N GLU A 9 -27.94 -30.19 29.45
CA GLU A 9 -29.27 -29.59 29.30
C GLU A 9 -29.39 -28.75 28.03
N LYS A 10 -28.38 -27.98 27.68
CA LYS A 10 -28.31 -27.20 26.43
C LYS A 10 -28.25 -28.13 25.21
N LEU A 11 -27.50 -29.22 25.29
CA LEU A 11 -27.42 -30.22 24.23
C LEU A 11 -28.77 -30.88 24.00
N GLN A 12 -29.46 -31.36 25.06
CA GLN A 12 -30.78 -31.94 24.98
C GLN A 12 -31.80 -30.95 24.40
N THR A 13 -31.77 -29.68 24.78
CA THR A 13 -32.64 -28.64 24.23
C THR A 13 -32.42 -28.43 22.71
N LYS A 14 -31.17 -28.48 22.25
CA LYS A 14 -30.87 -28.40 20.82
C LYS A 14 -31.16 -29.67 20.03
N LEU A 15 -31.19 -30.83 20.67
CA LEU A 15 -31.53 -32.10 20.02
C LEU A 15 -33.03 -32.33 19.93
N LYS A 16 -33.88 -31.72 20.78
CA LYS A 16 -35.32 -31.84 20.74
C LYS A 16 -35.98 -31.65 19.34
N PRO A 17 -35.56 -30.65 18.51
CA PRO A 17 -36.11 -30.52 17.16
C PRO A 17 -35.82 -31.70 16.25
N ILE A 18 -34.73 -32.45 16.50
CA ILE A 18 -34.38 -33.66 15.75
C ILE A 18 -35.27 -34.80 16.17
N GLU A 19 -35.50 -34.96 17.48
CA GLU A 19 -36.34 -36.02 18.03
C GLU A 19 -37.79 -35.91 17.56
N ASN A 20 -38.26 -34.72 17.27
CA ASN A 20 -39.63 -34.47 16.76
C ASN A 20 -39.74 -34.59 15.22
N ASN A 21 -38.69 -34.97 14.51
CA ASN A 21 -38.72 -35.10 13.05
C ASN A 21 -39.02 -36.57 12.67
N ASN A 22 -40.18 -36.81 12.09
CA ASN A 22 -40.66 -38.16 11.70
C ASN A 22 -39.72 -38.89 10.71
N LYS A 23 -38.75 -38.26 10.12
CA LYS A 23 -37.76 -38.87 9.22
C LYS A 23 -36.50 -39.33 9.95
N ILE A 24 -36.39 -39.04 11.24
CA ILE A 24 -35.19 -39.33 12.05
C ILE A 24 -35.53 -40.48 13.01
N VAL A 25 -34.74 -41.53 12.95
CA VAL A 25 -34.82 -42.67 13.87
C VAL A 25 -33.72 -42.49 14.93
N LYS A 26 -34.12 -42.47 16.21
CA LYS A 26 -33.22 -42.45 17.36
C LYS A 26 -33.07 -43.89 17.87
N ASP A 27 -31.82 -44.35 17.92
CA ASP A 27 -31.44 -45.64 18.45
C ASP A 27 -30.34 -45.41 19.53
N GLY A 28 -30.80 -45.33 20.80
CA GLY A 28 -29.94 -44.94 21.92
C GLY A 28 -29.32 -43.52 21.72
N ASN A 29 -28.01 -43.45 21.61
CA ASN A 29 -27.25 -42.23 21.38
C ASN A 29 -26.95 -41.96 19.89
N ILE A 30 -27.57 -42.72 18.99
CA ILE A 30 -27.35 -42.67 17.55
C ILE A 30 -28.61 -42.15 16.85
N PHE A 31 -28.42 -41.16 15.97
CA PHE A 31 -29.47 -40.61 15.12
C PHE A 31 -29.23 -41.00 13.65
N LYS A 32 -30.24 -41.52 13.02
CA LYS A 32 -30.22 -42.05 11.63
C LYS A 32 -31.26 -41.34 10.76
N ILE A 33 -30.96 -41.14 9.49
CA ILE A 33 -31.89 -40.76 8.43
C ILE A 33 -31.74 -41.79 7.32
N GLU A 34 -32.82 -42.44 6.91
CA GLU A 34 -32.79 -43.48 5.89
C GLU A 34 -31.69 -44.52 6.15
N ASP A 35 -31.65 -45.07 7.37
CA ASP A 35 -30.65 -46.03 7.87
C ASP A 35 -29.18 -45.54 7.90
N LYS A 36 -28.93 -44.28 7.53
CA LYS A 36 -27.57 -43.69 7.61
C LYS A 36 -27.39 -42.91 8.90
N VAL A 37 -26.38 -43.27 9.64
CA VAL A 37 -25.95 -42.53 10.86
C VAL A 37 -25.45 -41.16 10.45
N PHE A 38 -26.09 -40.11 10.96
CA PHE A 38 -25.60 -38.73 10.74
C PHE A 38 -25.08 -38.06 12.01
N LEU A 39 -25.49 -38.54 13.18
CA LEU A 39 -25.03 -37.99 14.46
C LEU A 39 -24.92 -39.07 15.52
N LYS A 40 -23.83 -39.09 16.27
CA LYS A 40 -23.65 -39.89 17.47
C LYS A 40 -23.34 -38.98 18.64
N CYS A 41 -24.05 -39.18 19.75
CA CYS A 41 -23.85 -38.39 20.96
C CYS A 41 -23.14 -39.26 22.02
N PHE A 42 -21.99 -38.82 22.48
CA PHE A 42 -21.24 -39.39 23.58
C PHE A 42 -21.21 -38.41 24.76
N ASP A 43 -20.87 -38.85 25.92
CA ASP A 43 -20.81 -37.98 27.10
C ASP A 43 -19.80 -36.84 27.00
N ASP A 44 -18.75 -37.04 26.24
CA ASP A 44 -17.62 -36.10 26.05
C ASP A 44 -17.48 -35.53 24.66
N LYS A 45 -18.25 -35.97 23.68
CA LYS A 45 -18.16 -35.54 22.28
C LYS A 45 -19.41 -35.76 21.47
N LEU A 46 -19.54 -35.02 20.39
CA LEU A 46 -20.47 -35.25 19.30
C LEU A 46 -19.71 -35.66 18.04
N GLU A 47 -20.21 -36.68 17.36
CA GLU A 47 -19.63 -37.14 16.12
C GLU A 47 -20.66 -37.08 15.00
N TYR A 48 -20.43 -36.20 14.01
CA TYR A 48 -21.22 -36.17 12.77
C TYR A 48 -20.64 -37.20 11.81
N GLY A 49 -21.43 -38.23 11.49
CA GLY A 49 -21.00 -39.28 10.59
C GLY A 49 -21.21 -38.92 9.14
N CYS A 50 -20.25 -39.26 8.30
CA CYS A 50 -20.36 -39.24 6.83
C CYS A 50 -20.89 -37.93 6.24
N TYR A 51 -20.37 -36.79 6.75
CA TYR A 51 -20.75 -35.51 6.19
C TYR A 51 -20.09 -35.32 4.80
N ARG A 52 -20.90 -35.03 3.78
CA ARG A 52 -20.45 -34.76 2.42
C ARG A 52 -20.49 -33.25 2.17
N PHE A 53 -19.32 -32.64 1.91
CA PHE A 53 -19.28 -31.28 1.42
C PHE A 53 -19.45 -31.29 -0.09
N PHE A 54 -20.58 -30.83 -0.59
CA PHE A 54 -20.85 -30.80 -2.02
C PHE A 54 -20.11 -29.63 -2.68
N PRO A 55 -19.42 -29.82 -3.79
CA PRO A 55 -19.24 -28.77 -4.79
C PRO A 55 -20.61 -28.44 -5.40
N SER A 56 -20.80 -27.20 -5.86
CA SER A 56 -22.07 -26.64 -6.34
C SER A 56 -22.97 -27.63 -7.10
N GLN A 57 -24.28 -27.50 -6.95
CA GLN A 57 -25.36 -28.41 -7.42
C GLN A 57 -25.44 -28.63 -8.94
N THR A 58 -24.43 -28.32 -9.74
CA THR A 58 -24.49 -28.37 -11.20
C THR A 58 -23.82 -29.57 -11.84
N GLU A 59 -23.20 -30.50 -11.06
CA GLU A 59 -22.66 -31.73 -11.62
C GLU A 59 -23.46 -32.95 -11.20
N PRO A 60 -23.75 -33.87 -12.13
CA PRO A 60 -24.46 -35.12 -11.82
C PRO A 60 -23.61 -35.92 -10.80
N ILE A 61 -24.33 -36.52 -9.84
CA ILE A 61 -23.79 -37.27 -8.70
C ILE A 61 -22.90 -38.41 -9.17
N LYS A 62 -21.61 -38.10 -9.38
CA LYS A 62 -20.56 -39.13 -9.44
C LYS A 62 -20.23 -39.54 -8.00
N GLN A 63 -20.08 -40.84 -7.77
CA GLN A 63 -19.80 -41.44 -6.46
C GLN A 63 -18.67 -40.66 -5.75
N TYR A 64 -19.01 -39.98 -4.66
CA TYR A 64 -18.09 -39.22 -3.88
C TYR A 64 -17.14 -40.16 -3.13
N LYS A 65 -15.85 -40.00 -3.39
CA LYS A 65 -14.78 -40.85 -2.87
C LYS A 65 -14.48 -40.66 -1.39
N TYR A 66 -14.98 -39.56 -0.76
CA TYR A 66 -14.59 -39.18 0.60
C TYR A 66 -15.76 -38.66 1.44
N SER A 67 -16.01 -39.30 2.56
CA SER A 67 -16.90 -38.84 3.63
C SER A 67 -16.02 -38.33 4.77
N VAL A 68 -16.29 -37.13 5.28
CA VAL A 68 -15.56 -36.53 6.38
C VAL A 68 -16.33 -36.69 7.68
N THR A 69 -15.70 -37.20 8.70
CA THR A 69 -16.24 -37.25 10.06
C THR A 69 -15.87 -35.96 10.82
N ILE A 70 -16.88 -35.30 11.39
CA ILE A 70 -16.67 -34.09 12.20
C ILE A 70 -16.89 -34.43 13.67
N ILE A 71 -15.90 -34.13 14.52
CA ILE A 71 -15.95 -34.39 15.94
C ILE A 71 -15.91 -33.07 16.70
N LEU A 72 -16.89 -32.83 17.56
CA LEU A 72 -16.90 -31.75 18.54
C LEU A 72 -16.57 -32.33 19.90
N LYS A 73 -15.44 -31.93 20.51
CA LYS A 73 -15.12 -32.29 21.90
C LYS A 73 -16.00 -31.49 22.89
N HIS A 74 -16.08 -31.93 24.12
CA HIS A 74 -17.00 -31.42 25.15
C HIS A 74 -17.01 -29.88 25.26
N GLU A 75 -15.87 -29.23 25.21
CA GLU A 75 -15.75 -27.77 25.34
C GLU A 75 -16.31 -26.99 24.15
N THR A 76 -16.55 -27.66 23.05
CA THR A 76 -17.03 -27.09 21.78
C THR A 76 -18.46 -27.49 21.41
N LEU A 77 -19.16 -28.18 22.30
CA LEU A 77 -20.58 -28.59 22.10
C LEU A 77 -21.53 -27.38 21.98
N GLU A 78 -21.12 -26.22 22.44
CA GLU A 78 -21.88 -24.97 22.27
C GLU A 78 -22.01 -24.54 20.81
N TYR A 79 -21.12 -24.99 19.92
CA TYR A 79 -21.13 -24.65 18.49
C TYR A 79 -22.10 -25.48 17.65
N ILE A 80 -22.84 -26.35 18.26
CA ILE A 80 -23.90 -27.10 17.55
C ILE A 80 -24.84 -26.11 16.86
N ASN A 81 -25.10 -26.36 15.57
CA ASN A 81 -26.03 -25.53 14.80
C ASN A 81 -27.46 -25.61 15.39
N THR A 82 -28.25 -24.55 15.18
CA THR A 82 -29.69 -24.56 15.53
C THR A 82 -30.44 -25.71 14.86
N ASN A 83 -30.03 -26.11 13.65
CA ASN A 83 -30.41 -27.38 13.05
C ASN A 83 -29.25 -28.36 13.18
N PRO A 84 -29.28 -29.28 14.12
CA PRO A 84 -28.16 -30.18 14.41
C PRO A 84 -27.84 -31.21 13.30
N ILE A 85 -28.67 -31.31 12.28
CA ILE A 85 -28.39 -32.11 11.08
C ILE A 85 -27.23 -31.48 10.30
N ASN A 86 -27.11 -30.14 10.37
CA ASN A 86 -26.05 -29.42 9.72
C ASN A 86 -24.79 -29.33 10.61
N PRO A 87 -23.60 -29.45 10.02
CA PRO A 87 -22.37 -29.26 10.79
C PRO A 87 -22.30 -27.84 11.34
N PRO A 88 -21.45 -27.62 12.35
CA PRO A 88 -21.19 -26.29 12.88
C PRO A 88 -20.77 -25.32 11.79
N LYS A 89 -21.11 -24.04 11.96
CA LYS A 89 -20.73 -22.99 11.00
C LYS A 89 -19.21 -22.95 10.82
N GLY A 90 -18.73 -22.62 9.65
CA GLY A 90 -17.31 -22.48 9.34
C GLY A 90 -16.61 -23.82 9.01
N VAL A 91 -17.10 -24.99 9.44
CA VAL A 91 -16.45 -26.28 9.18
C VAL A 91 -16.27 -26.56 7.70
N LYS A 92 -17.25 -26.23 6.86
CA LYS A 92 -17.12 -26.37 5.41
C LYS A 92 -15.98 -25.54 4.86
N LYS A 93 -15.78 -24.32 5.36
CA LYS A 93 -14.68 -23.43 4.92
C LYS A 93 -13.33 -23.98 5.34
N VAL A 94 -13.22 -24.53 6.54
CA VAL A 94 -12.03 -25.28 6.96
C VAL A 94 -11.73 -26.42 5.99
N TYR A 95 -12.72 -27.24 5.67
CA TYR A 95 -12.55 -28.31 4.68
C TYR A 95 -12.08 -27.76 3.32
N ASP A 96 -12.69 -26.67 2.83
CA ASP A 96 -12.35 -26.07 1.54
C ASP A 96 -10.92 -25.56 1.45
N VAL A 97 -10.30 -25.17 2.56
CA VAL A 97 -8.89 -24.77 2.63
C VAL A 97 -7.96 -25.98 2.40
N PHE A 98 -8.30 -27.13 2.96
CA PHE A 98 -7.42 -28.31 2.97
C PHE A 98 -7.73 -29.33 1.85
N LYS A 99 -8.86 -29.23 1.15
CA LYS A 99 -9.35 -30.24 0.17
C LYS A 99 -8.42 -30.47 -1.04
N ASN A 100 -7.51 -29.52 -1.33
CA ASN A 100 -6.58 -29.61 -2.48
C ASN A 100 -5.19 -30.13 -2.07
N LEU A 101 -5.01 -30.54 -0.82
CA LEU A 101 -3.80 -31.20 -0.39
C LEU A 101 -3.74 -32.64 -0.88
N ASP A 102 -2.54 -33.18 -1.01
CA ASP A 102 -2.29 -34.52 -1.56
C ASP A 102 -2.93 -35.64 -0.70
N SER A 103 -3.18 -35.39 0.57
CA SER A 103 -3.78 -36.33 1.50
C SER A 103 -5.29 -36.09 1.62
N PRO A 104 -6.13 -37.14 1.49
CA PRO A 104 -7.58 -37.01 1.67
C PRO A 104 -7.92 -36.64 3.12
N ILE A 105 -8.88 -35.74 3.30
CA ILE A 105 -9.38 -35.38 4.63
C ILE A 105 -10.38 -36.45 5.08
N GLU A 106 -10.07 -37.13 6.16
CA GLU A 106 -10.94 -38.14 6.76
C GLU A 106 -11.72 -37.59 7.96
N LYS A 107 -11.10 -36.66 8.70
CA LYS A 107 -11.63 -36.23 9.98
C LYS A 107 -11.31 -34.76 10.29
N ILE A 108 -12.27 -34.06 10.89
CA ILE A 108 -12.09 -32.70 11.42
C ILE A 108 -12.46 -32.75 12.91
N ILE A 109 -11.52 -32.41 13.78
CA ILE A 109 -11.70 -32.44 15.24
C ILE A 109 -11.64 -31.00 15.74
N ILE A 110 -12.73 -30.54 16.39
CA ILE A 110 -12.83 -29.22 17.00
C ILE A 110 -12.75 -29.36 18.51
N GLY A 111 -11.93 -28.55 19.15
CA GLY A 111 -11.58 -28.66 20.57
C GLY A 111 -10.38 -29.56 20.82
N ALA A 112 -9.50 -29.73 19.86
CA ALA A 112 -8.23 -30.43 20.03
C ALA A 112 -7.26 -29.63 20.90
N ASP A 113 -6.24 -30.30 21.44
CA ASP A 113 -5.24 -29.65 22.31
C ASP A 113 -4.26 -28.76 21.53
N LYS A 114 -4.09 -29.02 20.23
CA LYS A 114 -3.25 -28.23 19.33
C LYS A 114 -3.80 -28.21 17.90
N ASN A 115 -3.48 -27.14 17.16
CA ASN A 115 -3.79 -27.04 15.74
C ASN A 115 -2.76 -27.83 14.93
N ASN A 116 -3.17 -28.81 14.14
CA ASN A 116 -2.32 -29.51 13.19
C ASN A 116 -3.17 -30.22 12.12
N PHE A 117 -2.48 -30.60 11.04
CA PHE A 117 -3.00 -31.50 10.01
C PHE A 117 -2.01 -32.67 9.87
N THR A 118 -2.48 -33.88 10.15
CA THR A 118 -1.65 -35.09 10.09
C THR A 118 -2.54 -36.25 9.70
N ASP A 119 -2.09 -37.07 8.77
CA ASP A 119 -2.76 -38.31 8.32
C ASP A 119 -4.24 -38.14 7.99
N GLY A 120 -4.58 -37.08 7.26
CA GLY A 120 -5.96 -36.79 6.89
C GLY A 120 -6.85 -36.24 8.03
N ILE A 121 -6.27 -35.95 9.20
CA ILE A 121 -6.98 -35.43 10.37
C ILE A 121 -6.62 -33.96 10.57
N ILE A 122 -7.64 -33.09 10.52
CA ILE A 122 -7.52 -31.67 10.87
C ILE A 122 -7.90 -31.51 12.33
N ASN A 123 -6.96 -31.10 13.17
CA ASN A 123 -7.19 -30.77 14.57
C ASN A 123 -7.24 -29.24 14.74
N ILE A 124 -8.28 -28.74 15.40
CA ILE A 124 -8.51 -27.31 15.61
C ILE A 124 -8.77 -27.08 17.10
N THR A 125 -8.01 -26.19 17.72
CA THR A 125 -8.26 -25.78 19.11
C THR A 125 -9.54 -24.97 19.22
N LYS A 126 -10.08 -24.84 20.42
CA LYS A 126 -11.27 -24.03 20.68
C LYS A 126 -11.03 -22.56 20.28
N GLU A 127 -9.90 -21.97 20.65
CA GLU A 127 -9.53 -20.57 20.39
C GLU A 127 -9.47 -20.29 18.87
N MET A 128 -8.85 -21.19 18.11
CA MET A 128 -8.80 -21.08 16.65
C MET A 128 -10.20 -21.16 16.05
N TYR A 129 -11.02 -22.07 16.55
CA TYR A 129 -12.39 -22.21 16.05
C TYR A 129 -13.25 -21.00 16.40
N ASP A 130 -13.11 -20.39 17.58
CA ASP A 130 -13.74 -19.12 17.94
C ASP A 130 -13.39 -18.02 16.94
N THR A 131 -12.13 -17.97 16.55
CA THR A 131 -11.66 -17.00 15.53
C THR A 131 -12.32 -17.26 14.17
N ILE A 132 -12.40 -18.51 13.72
CA ILE A 132 -13.08 -18.91 12.47
C ILE A 132 -14.56 -18.51 12.51
N GLN A 133 -15.24 -18.71 13.64
CA GLN A 133 -16.64 -18.33 13.80
C GLN A 133 -16.87 -16.82 13.73
N LYS A 134 -15.97 -16.02 14.31
CA LYS A 134 -16.02 -14.56 14.23
C LYS A 134 -15.89 -14.09 12.78
N VAL A 135 -14.88 -14.56 12.07
CA VAL A 135 -14.66 -14.22 10.65
C VAL A 135 -15.86 -14.61 9.79
N ASP A 136 -16.41 -15.83 9.96
CA ASP A 136 -17.58 -16.29 9.20
C ASP A 136 -18.82 -15.44 9.46
N THR A 137 -19.00 -14.97 10.70
CA THR A 137 -20.14 -14.14 11.10
C THR A 137 -20.00 -12.71 10.56
N GLU A 138 -18.81 -12.14 10.61
CA GLU A 138 -18.52 -10.79 10.10
C GLU A 138 -18.70 -10.72 8.58
N GLU A 139 -18.14 -11.66 7.83
CA GLU A 139 -18.30 -11.75 6.39
C GLU A 139 -19.76 -11.95 5.96
N GLY A 140 -20.50 -12.77 6.72
CA GLY A 140 -21.94 -12.95 6.49
C GLY A 140 -22.73 -11.65 6.68
N ARG A 141 -22.39 -10.85 7.69
CA ARG A 141 -23.00 -9.54 7.95
C ARG A 141 -22.68 -8.53 6.84
N GLU A 142 -21.43 -8.46 6.39
CA GLU A 142 -21.02 -7.58 5.31
C GLU A 142 -21.69 -7.92 3.99
N LYS A 143 -21.77 -9.19 3.66
CA LYS A 143 -22.51 -9.66 2.49
C LYS A 143 -23.97 -9.18 2.52
N ASN A 144 -24.64 -9.29 3.67
CA ASN A 144 -26.02 -8.85 3.83
C ASN A 144 -26.17 -7.33 3.71
N ILE A 145 -25.25 -6.55 4.29
CA ILE A 145 -25.24 -5.09 4.16
C ILE A 145 -25.03 -4.68 2.70
N ARG A 146 -24.09 -5.30 2.01
CA ARG A 146 -23.81 -5.05 0.60
C ARG A 146 -25.01 -5.36 -0.30
N ILE A 147 -25.68 -6.49 -0.07
CA ILE A 147 -26.90 -6.85 -0.79
C ILE A 147 -28.00 -5.83 -0.53
N PHE A 148 -28.23 -5.46 0.73
CA PHE A 148 -29.22 -4.45 1.12
C PHE A 148 -28.98 -3.12 0.42
N ASN A 149 -27.75 -2.59 0.49
CA ASN A 149 -27.40 -1.30 -0.12
C ASN A 149 -27.51 -1.31 -1.66
N ARG A 150 -27.29 -2.45 -2.31
CA ARG A 150 -27.51 -2.58 -3.77
C ARG A 150 -28.98 -2.68 -4.15
N MET A 151 -29.83 -3.23 -3.29
CA MET A 151 -31.28 -3.30 -3.55
C MET A 151 -32.01 -2.00 -3.20
N LEU A 152 -31.51 -1.25 -2.24
CA LEU A 152 -32.17 -0.06 -1.72
C LEU A 152 -32.50 1.01 -2.79
N PRO A 153 -31.60 1.38 -3.73
CA PRO A 153 -31.92 2.34 -4.79
C PRO A 153 -33.06 1.85 -5.69
N LEU A 154 -33.08 0.55 -6.02
CA LEU A 154 -34.11 -0.05 -6.85
C LEU A 154 -35.48 0.00 -6.15
N LEU A 155 -35.51 -0.32 -4.85
CA LEU A 155 -36.73 -0.28 -4.05
C LEU A 155 -37.21 1.16 -3.77
N LYS A 156 -36.28 2.10 -3.56
CA LYS A 156 -36.62 3.52 -3.40
C LYS A 156 -37.33 4.09 -4.63
N GLN A 157 -36.88 3.70 -5.79
CA GLN A 157 -37.45 4.16 -7.05
C GLN A 157 -38.92 3.72 -7.21
N GLU A 158 -39.24 2.49 -6.80
CA GLU A 158 -40.57 1.89 -7.00
C GLU A 158 -41.52 2.11 -5.80
N PHE A 159 -40.99 2.11 -4.57
CA PHE A 159 -41.78 2.04 -3.35
C PHE A 159 -41.68 3.27 -2.44
N ASN A 160 -40.96 4.31 -2.84
CA ASN A 160 -40.79 5.57 -2.11
C ASN A 160 -40.42 5.37 -0.62
N THR A 161 -39.45 4.49 -0.33
CA THR A 161 -39.02 4.19 1.03
C THR A 161 -38.09 5.26 1.58
N GLU A 162 -38.16 5.55 2.90
CA GLU A 162 -37.27 6.50 3.57
C GLU A 162 -35.99 5.88 4.15
N GLU A 163 -35.81 4.57 3.97
CA GLU A 163 -34.65 3.84 4.48
C GLU A 163 -33.34 4.38 3.92
N ASN A 164 -32.32 4.43 4.77
CA ASN A 164 -30.98 4.88 4.42
C ASN A 164 -30.03 3.69 4.24
N GLU A 165 -28.93 3.93 3.51
CA GLU A 165 -27.88 2.94 3.37
C GLU A 165 -27.32 2.49 4.72
N LYS A 166 -27.12 1.20 4.89
CA LYS A 166 -26.50 0.62 6.09
C LYS A 166 -24.99 0.79 6.03
N LYS A 167 -24.41 1.49 7.00
CA LYS A 167 -22.96 1.62 7.12
C LYS A 167 -22.38 0.39 7.82
N ASN A 168 -21.29 -0.10 7.30
CA ASN A 168 -20.50 -1.14 7.95
C ASN A 168 -19.61 -0.49 9.02
N LYS A 169 -19.75 -0.92 10.28
CA LYS A 169 -18.93 -0.46 11.41
C LYS A 169 -17.72 -1.39 11.66
N ARG A 170 -17.18 -2.00 10.61
CA ARG A 170 -16.02 -2.88 10.75
C ARG A 170 -14.80 -2.09 11.21
N ASP A 171 -14.10 -2.61 12.21
CA ASP A 171 -12.77 -2.15 12.56
C ASP A 171 -11.75 -2.80 11.61
N TYR A 172 -11.24 -2.00 10.68
CA TYR A 172 -10.26 -2.46 9.69
C TYR A 172 -8.81 -2.42 10.20
N SER A 173 -8.57 -2.06 11.46
CA SER A 173 -7.21 -1.85 11.97
C SER A 173 -6.34 -3.12 11.91
N LEU A 174 -6.90 -4.30 12.16
CA LEU A 174 -6.20 -5.58 12.06
C LEU A 174 -5.91 -5.94 10.60
N LEU A 175 -6.91 -5.86 9.73
CA LEU A 175 -6.75 -6.11 8.30
C LEU A 175 -5.72 -5.16 7.69
N MET A 176 -5.76 -3.88 8.06
CA MET A 176 -4.78 -2.90 7.59
C MET A 176 -3.37 -3.20 8.08
N LYS A 177 -3.20 -3.71 9.31
CA LYS A 177 -1.88 -4.15 9.79
C LYS A 177 -1.32 -5.32 8.97
N GLU A 178 -2.16 -6.28 8.60
CA GLU A 178 -1.77 -7.43 7.77
C GLU A 178 -1.40 -6.98 6.35
N ILE A 179 -2.23 -6.14 5.74
CA ILE A 179 -2.00 -5.55 4.41
C ILE A 179 -0.69 -4.74 4.39
N LEU A 180 -0.46 -3.93 5.43
CA LEU A 180 0.76 -3.12 5.55
C LEU A 180 2.00 -3.99 5.80
N ALA A 181 1.86 -5.11 6.48
CA ALA A 181 2.94 -6.06 6.71
C ALA A 181 3.33 -6.86 5.45
N SER A 182 2.41 -7.00 4.47
CA SER A 182 2.71 -7.69 3.21
C SER A 182 3.64 -6.90 2.28
N GLY A 183 3.75 -5.58 2.48
CA GLY A 183 4.60 -4.70 1.66
C GLY A 183 4.10 -4.49 0.22
N GLU A 184 2.88 -4.94 -0.11
CA GLU A 184 2.33 -4.90 -1.47
C GLU A 184 1.75 -3.54 -1.88
N PHE A 185 1.63 -2.59 -0.93
CA PHE A 185 1.01 -1.29 -1.16
C PHE A 185 2.02 -0.16 -1.14
N THR A 186 1.93 0.71 -2.12
CA THR A 186 2.68 1.97 -2.15
C THR A 186 2.09 2.96 -1.14
N GLN A 187 2.86 4.00 -0.81
CA GLN A 187 2.39 5.06 0.07
C GLN A 187 1.15 5.77 -0.49
N ASP A 188 1.08 5.94 -1.80
CA ASP A 188 -0.05 6.55 -2.50
C ASP A 188 -1.31 5.71 -2.38
N ASP A 189 -1.19 4.38 -2.45
CA ASP A 189 -2.31 3.47 -2.22
C ASP A 189 -2.84 3.60 -0.79
N LEU A 190 -1.95 3.70 0.19
CA LEU A 190 -2.33 3.88 1.59
C LEU A 190 -3.07 5.18 1.83
N ILE A 191 -2.65 6.27 1.21
CA ILE A 191 -3.32 7.58 1.31
C ILE A 191 -4.70 7.52 0.66
N LYS A 192 -4.83 6.92 -0.54
CA LYS A 192 -6.12 6.70 -1.19
C LYS A 192 -7.07 5.84 -0.36
N ILE A 193 -6.54 4.82 0.29
CA ILE A 193 -7.33 3.96 1.19
C ILE A 193 -7.77 4.76 2.42
N THR A 194 -6.86 5.54 3.03
CA THR A 194 -7.14 6.33 4.24
C THR A 194 -8.29 7.33 4.03
N SER A 195 -8.32 7.98 2.86
CA SER A 195 -9.38 8.95 2.54
C SER A 195 -10.78 8.31 2.48
N LYS A 196 -10.87 6.99 2.33
CA LYS A 196 -12.12 6.22 2.24
C LYS A 196 -12.50 5.50 3.54
N LEU A 197 -11.68 5.57 4.58
CA LEU A 197 -11.91 4.89 5.85
C LEU A 197 -12.61 5.82 6.86
N ASP A 198 -13.76 5.37 7.34
CA ASP A 198 -14.60 6.11 8.31
C ASP A 198 -14.21 5.87 9.78
N THR A 199 -13.24 4.99 10.07
CA THR A 199 -12.91 4.62 11.46
C THR A 199 -11.63 5.27 11.96
N THR A 200 -11.69 5.95 13.10
CA THR A 200 -10.55 6.65 13.72
C THR A 200 -9.37 5.71 13.99
N SER A 201 -9.62 4.48 14.44
CA SER A 201 -8.57 3.50 14.74
C SER A 201 -7.81 3.05 13.49
N SER A 202 -8.50 2.82 12.38
CA SER A 202 -7.86 2.44 11.10
C SER A 202 -7.04 3.60 10.54
N ARG A 203 -7.55 4.82 10.65
CA ARG A 203 -6.85 6.03 10.23
C ARG A 203 -5.54 6.23 10.98
N VAL A 204 -5.55 6.12 12.30
CA VAL A 204 -4.33 6.23 13.14
C VAL A 204 -3.28 5.18 12.79
N VAL A 205 -3.69 3.94 12.49
CA VAL A 205 -2.75 2.88 12.06
C VAL A 205 -2.07 3.24 10.75
N ILE A 206 -2.82 3.75 9.77
CA ILE A 206 -2.28 4.16 8.48
C ILE A 206 -1.37 5.37 8.62
N GLU A 207 -1.79 6.40 9.36
CA GLU A 207 -0.97 7.59 9.61
C GLU A 207 0.38 7.24 10.25
N LYS A 208 0.39 6.33 11.22
CA LYS A 208 1.65 5.81 11.82
C LYS A 208 2.51 5.05 10.81
N GLN A 209 1.89 4.29 9.92
CA GLN A 209 2.64 3.55 8.90
C GLN A 209 3.21 4.49 7.84
N VAL A 210 2.41 5.45 7.35
CA VAL A 210 2.87 6.49 6.42
C VAL A 210 4.05 7.27 7.02
N THR A 211 3.96 7.65 8.30
CA THR A 211 5.04 8.32 9.02
C THR A 211 6.31 7.46 9.05
N LYS A 212 6.19 6.15 9.37
CA LYS A 212 7.33 5.22 9.38
C LYS A 212 7.95 5.03 8.00
N GLN A 213 7.13 4.89 6.98
CA GLN A 213 7.62 4.76 5.60
C GLN A 213 8.31 6.05 5.12
N THR A 214 7.75 7.20 5.45
CA THR A 214 8.38 8.48 5.12
C THR A 214 9.71 8.65 5.86
N GLN A 215 9.80 8.26 7.13
CA GLN A 215 11.06 8.29 7.88
C GLN A 215 12.09 7.34 7.27
N TRP A 216 11.69 6.09 6.98
CA TRP A 216 12.58 5.14 6.29
C TRP A 216 13.09 5.67 4.94
N LEU A 217 12.23 6.35 4.17
CA LEU A 217 12.62 6.95 2.90
C LEU A 217 13.63 8.07 3.10
N VAL A 218 13.40 8.95 4.08
CA VAL A 218 14.33 10.04 4.44
C VAL A 218 15.70 9.47 4.83
N ASP A 219 15.71 8.48 5.75
CA ASP A 219 16.95 7.86 6.21
C ASP A 219 17.68 7.15 5.06
N THR A 220 16.96 6.48 4.18
CA THR A 220 17.54 5.78 3.02
C THR A 220 18.13 6.75 1.99
N ILE A 221 17.46 7.88 1.71
CA ILE A 221 18.03 8.90 0.82
C ILE A 221 19.23 9.55 1.49
N GLU A 222 19.19 9.80 2.79
CA GLU A 222 20.33 10.35 3.53
C GLU A 222 21.56 9.45 3.44
N ASP A 223 21.40 8.12 3.63
CA ASP A 223 22.47 7.14 3.41
C ASP A 223 23.08 7.28 2.01
N ILE A 224 22.24 7.52 0.98
CA ILE A 224 22.72 7.75 -0.39
C ILE A 224 23.53 9.05 -0.50
N LEU A 225 23.12 10.12 0.21
CA LEU A 225 23.78 11.41 0.19
C LEU A 225 25.10 11.43 0.99
N GLU A 226 25.32 10.46 1.87
CA GLU A 226 26.58 10.31 2.62
C GLU A 226 27.69 9.76 1.73
N GLU A 227 27.39 9.07 0.64
CA GLU A 227 28.38 8.53 -0.30
C GLU A 227 29.09 9.66 -1.06
N ASP A 228 30.42 9.70 -1.00
CA ASP A 228 31.20 10.73 -1.67
C ASP A 228 31.08 10.68 -3.19
N LYS A 229 30.93 9.45 -3.73
CA LYS A 229 30.78 9.23 -5.16
C LYS A 229 29.96 7.98 -5.40
N LEU A 230 28.86 8.16 -6.11
CA LEU A 230 27.98 7.08 -6.52
C LEU A 230 28.35 6.58 -7.92
N THR A 231 28.65 5.30 -8.03
CA THR A 231 28.81 4.65 -9.34
C THR A 231 27.48 4.12 -9.87
N LYS A 232 27.47 3.74 -11.15
CA LYS A 232 26.31 3.06 -11.74
C LYS A 232 25.98 1.73 -11.05
N GLU A 233 27.02 1.01 -10.63
CA GLU A 233 26.84 -0.30 -9.97
C GLU A 233 26.33 -0.12 -8.53
N ASP A 234 26.79 0.87 -7.79
CA ASP A 234 26.27 1.22 -6.46
C ASP A 234 24.78 1.59 -6.56
N SER A 235 24.42 2.40 -7.55
CA SER A 235 23.03 2.79 -7.80
C SER A 235 22.12 1.57 -8.07
N LYS A 236 22.59 0.60 -8.87
CA LYS A 236 21.86 -0.64 -9.13
C LYS A 236 21.74 -1.50 -7.89
N LYS A 237 22.79 -1.57 -7.07
CA LYS A 237 22.81 -2.33 -5.83
C LYS A 237 21.81 -1.73 -4.83
N ILE A 238 21.90 -0.42 -4.57
CA ILE A 238 20.99 0.31 -3.70
C ILE A 238 19.54 0.17 -4.18
N GLY A 239 19.28 0.38 -5.47
CA GLY A 239 17.95 0.25 -6.05
C GLY A 239 17.36 -1.13 -5.86
N LYS A 240 18.16 -2.19 -6.02
CA LYS A 240 17.71 -3.56 -5.79
C LYS A 240 17.49 -3.89 -4.31
N GLU A 241 18.46 -3.56 -3.44
CA GLU A 241 18.46 -3.98 -2.04
C GLU A 241 17.48 -3.18 -1.17
N LYS A 242 17.36 -1.88 -1.42
CA LYS A 242 16.50 -0.99 -0.60
C LYS A 242 15.10 -0.82 -1.18
N PHE A 243 14.94 -0.83 -2.51
CA PHE A 243 13.68 -0.51 -3.19
C PHE A 243 13.11 -1.67 -4.03
N GLY A 244 13.82 -2.79 -4.18
CA GLY A 244 13.37 -3.94 -4.97
C GLY A 244 13.41 -3.72 -6.49
N TYR A 245 14.06 -2.66 -6.97
CA TYR A 245 14.13 -2.35 -8.40
C TYR A 245 14.92 -3.38 -9.19
N SER A 246 14.51 -3.63 -10.42
CA SER A 246 15.31 -4.44 -11.33
C SER A 246 16.62 -3.71 -11.71
N LYS A 247 17.73 -4.45 -11.81
CA LYS A 247 19.01 -3.87 -12.25
C LYS A 247 18.95 -3.19 -13.62
N LYS A 248 18.00 -3.56 -14.46
CA LYS A 248 17.78 -2.97 -15.79
C LYS A 248 17.11 -1.60 -15.70
N ASP A 249 16.39 -1.36 -14.63
CA ASP A 249 15.61 -0.13 -14.41
C ASP A 249 16.46 1.02 -13.88
N ILE A 250 17.72 0.77 -13.50
CA ILE A 250 18.63 1.79 -12.94
C ILE A 250 19.85 1.95 -13.83
N ASN A 251 20.04 3.18 -14.35
CA ASN A 251 21.14 3.48 -15.26
C ASN A 251 22.19 4.44 -14.66
N GLY A 252 22.15 4.68 -13.37
CA GLY A 252 23.11 5.54 -12.64
C GLY A 252 22.44 6.31 -11.51
N PRO A 253 23.19 7.16 -10.80
CA PRO A 253 22.70 7.89 -9.63
C PRO A 253 21.51 8.81 -9.91
N GLU A 254 21.53 9.57 -10.98
CA GLU A 254 20.44 10.46 -11.39
C GLU A 254 19.14 9.67 -11.61
N HIS A 255 19.23 8.58 -12.38
CA HIS A 255 18.07 7.72 -12.67
C HIS A 255 17.56 6.96 -11.42
N LEU A 256 18.45 6.62 -10.47
CA LEU A 256 18.03 6.08 -9.16
C LEU A 256 17.18 7.11 -8.42
N MET A 257 17.66 8.36 -8.32
CA MET A 257 16.92 9.42 -7.64
C MET A 257 15.60 9.74 -8.36
N GLU A 258 15.60 9.84 -9.70
CA GLU A 258 14.38 10.02 -10.49
C GLU A 258 13.35 8.97 -10.16
N LYS A 259 13.75 7.70 -10.12
CA LYS A 259 12.84 6.60 -9.82
C LYS A 259 12.32 6.63 -8.39
N ILE A 260 13.18 6.92 -7.42
CA ILE A 260 12.74 7.08 -6.00
C ILE A 260 11.76 8.24 -5.88
N LEU A 261 12.06 9.40 -6.50
CA LEU A 261 11.18 10.56 -6.44
C LEU A 261 9.85 10.34 -7.18
N THR A 262 9.85 9.54 -8.24
CA THR A 262 8.64 9.16 -8.95
C THR A 262 7.76 8.24 -8.10
N ASP A 263 8.34 7.19 -7.52
CA ASP A 263 7.58 6.14 -6.84
C ASP A 263 7.12 6.57 -5.43
N TYR A 264 7.86 7.48 -4.76
CA TYR A 264 7.61 7.86 -3.37
C TYR A 264 7.45 9.38 -3.15
N GLY A 265 7.69 10.20 -4.18
CA GLY A 265 7.91 11.64 -3.99
C GLY A 265 6.65 12.47 -3.82
N GLN A 266 5.55 12.12 -4.47
CA GLN A 266 4.37 12.99 -4.58
C GLN A 266 3.92 13.56 -3.23
N TYR A 267 3.57 12.72 -2.29
CA TYR A 267 3.08 13.16 -0.98
C TYR A 267 4.17 13.26 0.07
N SER A 268 5.12 12.32 0.06
CA SER A 268 6.14 12.22 1.10
C SER A 268 7.18 13.32 1.00
N LEU A 269 7.70 13.56 -0.18
CA LEU A 269 8.82 14.50 -0.39
C LEU A 269 8.32 15.86 -0.83
N PHE A 270 7.46 15.94 -1.84
CA PHE A 270 7.01 17.24 -2.38
C PHE A 270 5.73 17.76 -1.72
N GLY A 271 4.82 16.86 -1.29
CA GLY A 271 3.54 17.26 -0.69
C GLY A 271 2.60 17.93 -1.69
N VAL A 272 2.61 17.48 -2.93
CA VAL A 272 1.77 18.00 -4.03
C VAL A 272 0.64 17.05 -4.37
N PRO A 273 -0.51 17.55 -4.88
CA PRO A 273 -1.65 16.70 -5.26
C PRO A 273 -1.37 15.83 -6.49
N ALA A 274 -0.47 16.25 -7.39
CA ALA A 274 -0.09 15.46 -8.54
C ALA A 274 1.40 15.59 -8.86
N LEU A 275 1.99 14.45 -9.24
CA LEU A 275 3.35 14.32 -9.75
C LEU A 275 3.30 13.45 -11.00
N LEU A 276 3.84 13.96 -12.11
CA LEU A 276 3.91 13.24 -13.37
C LEU A 276 5.37 12.95 -13.69
N ASN A 277 5.67 11.68 -13.92
CA ASN A 277 6.92 11.28 -14.56
C ASN A 277 6.69 11.27 -16.06
N THR A 278 7.35 12.17 -16.75
CA THR A 278 7.02 12.33 -18.14
C THR A 278 7.69 11.31 -19.02
N ASN A 279 8.72 10.57 -18.67
CA ASN A 279 9.39 9.61 -19.59
C ASN A 279 9.10 9.87 -21.10
N LYS A 280 8.63 11.06 -21.40
CA LYS A 280 8.01 11.50 -22.65
C LYS A 280 8.74 12.73 -23.12
N TYR A 281 9.05 12.72 -24.38
CA TYR A 281 9.86 13.77 -24.98
C TYR A 281 8.97 14.94 -25.41
N ILE A 282 9.41 16.16 -25.07
CA ILE A 282 8.98 17.36 -25.76
C ILE A 282 9.70 17.37 -27.10
N ILE A 283 8.94 17.43 -28.19
CA ILE A 283 9.47 17.55 -29.54
C ILE A 283 9.60 19.05 -29.83
N HIS A 284 10.81 19.50 -30.17
CA HIS A 284 11.10 20.87 -30.58
C HIS A 284 11.20 20.98 -32.10
N GLU A 285 11.19 22.20 -32.59
CA GLU A 285 11.54 22.53 -33.98
C GLU A 285 12.81 21.77 -34.42
N GLY A 286 12.80 21.21 -35.61
CA GLY A 286 13.91 20.44 -36.14
C GLY A 286 14.08 19.01 -35.57
N ASN A 287 13.03 18.43 -34.99
CA ASN A 287 13.03 17.06 -34.43
C ASN A 287 14.00 16.84 -33.25
N SER A 288 14.53 17.87 -32.62
CA SER A 288 15.24 17.70 -31.35
C SER A 288 14.25 17.25 -30.26
N ARG A 289 14.73 16.38 -29.35
CA ARG A 289 13.90 15.85 -28.26
C ARG A 289 14.52 16.27 -26.94
N SER A 290 13.69 16.73 -26.03
CA SER A 290 14.05 17.00 -24.64
C SER A 290 13.13 16.21 -23.73
N GLN A 291 13.63 15.74 -22.62
CA GLN A 291 12.87 15.01 -21.62
C GLN A 291 12.84 15.86 -20.35
N ILE A 292 11.65 16.03 -19.79
CA ILE A 292 11.46 16.61 -18.46
C ILE A 292 11.44 15.45 -17.49
N ASP A 293 12.19 15.53 -16.41
CA ASP A 293 12.26 14.44 -15.44
C ASP A 293 10.93 14.30 -14.69
N LEU A 294 10.45 15.37 -14.05
CA LEU A 294 9.17 15.35 -13.32
C LEU A 294 8.38 16.64 -13.58
N ILE A 295 7.06 16.54 -13.48
CA ILE A 295 6.15 17.70 -13.42
C ILE A 295 5.40 17.62 -12.09
N LEU A 296 5.51 18.64 -11.25
CA LEU A 296 4.74 18.80 -10.03
C LEU A 296 3.59 19.76 -10.30
N ILE A 297 2.44 19.48 -9.71
CA ILE A 297 1.25 20.31 -9.83
C ILE A 297 0.75 20.61 -8.43
N ASN A 298 0.62 21.89 -8.07
CA ASN A 298 0.16 22.30 -6.75
C ASN A 298 -1.38 22.35 -6.68
N HIS A 299 -1.95 22.69 -5.52
CA HIS A 299 -3.39 22.78 -5.28
C HIS A 299 -4.10 23.87 -6.08
N LEU A 300 -3.35 24.83 -6.61
CA LEU A 300 -3.88 25.92 -7.48
C LEU A 300 -3.79 25.59 -8.96
N GLY A 301 -3.24 24.41 -9.31
CA GLY A 301 -2.99 24.03 -10.69
C GLY A 301 -1.71 24.63 -11.29
N ASP A 302 -0.85 25.30 -10.48
CA ASP A 302 0.43 25.77 -10.97
C ASP A 302 1.36 24.58 -11.25
N ILE A 303 2.14 24.71 -12.32
CA ILE A 303 3.06 23.68 -12.81
C ILE A 303 4.49 24.03 -12.39
N GLU A 304 5.18 23.08 -11.81
CA GLU A 304 6.62 23.16 -11.54
C GLU A 304 7.33 22.04 -12.30
N LEU A 305 8.22 22.44 -13.21
CA LEU A 305 9.04 21.53 -14.01
C LEU A 305 10.30 21.21 -13.25
N VAL A 306 10.59 19.94 -13.03
CA VAL A 306 11.74 19.49 -12.25
C VAL A 306 12.80 18.92 -13.18
N GLU A 307 14.03 19.41 -13.00
CA GLU A 307 15.24 18.85 -13.59
C GLU A 307 16.09 18.25 -12.47
N LEU A 308 16.38 16.98 -12.57
CA LEU A 308 17.19 16.25 -11.59
C LEU A 308 18.63 16.16 -12.05
N LYS A 309 19.53 16.27 -11.12
CA LYS A 309 20.95 16.01 -11.32
C LYS A 309 21.45 15.07 -10.23
N ARG A 310 22.63 14.51 -10.43
CA ARG A 310 23.20 13.54 -9.51
C ARG A 310 23.32 14.11 -8.09
N PRO A 311 23.07 13.28 -7.05
CA PRO A 311 23.19 13.71 -5.65
C PRO A 311 24.63 13.93 -5.21
N ASP A 312 25.62 13.37 -5.90
CA ASP A 312 27.04 13.49 -5.63
C ASP A 312 27.74 14.58 -6.45
N GLU A 313 26.99 15.43 -7.17
CA GLU A 313 27.56 16.53 -7.94
C GLU A 313 27.74 17.81 -7.13
N TYR A 314 28.85 18.52 -7.44
CA TYR A 314 29.08 19.82 -6.86
C TYR A 314 28.25 20.91 -7.56
N ILE A 315 27.67 21.81 -6.75
CA ILE A 315 26.88 22.95 -7.24
C ILE A 315 27.79 24.01 -7.84
N PHE A 316 28.95 24.27 -7.19
CA PHE A 316 29.90 25.27 -7.64
C PHE A 316 31.27 24.69 -7.92
N GLU A 317 31.94 25.31 -8.88
CA GLU A 317 33.38 25.26 -9.09
C GLU A 317 34.03 26.53 -8.55
N TYR A 318 35.23 26.40 -8.00
CA TYR A 318 35.99 27.52 -7.46
C TYR A 318 37.12 27.87 -8.40
N GLY A 319 37.12 29.13 -8.87
CA GLY A 319 38.08 29.61 -9.87
C GLY A 319 39.47 29.89 -9.33
N ASP A 320 40.48 29.57 -10.13
CA ASP A 320 41.89 29.83 -9.80
C ASP A 320 42.18 31.34 -9.67
N GLY A 321 42.75 31.73 -8.53
CA GLY A 321 43.37 33.04 -8.31
C GLY A 321 42.43 34.25 -8.17
N ARG A 322 41.10 34.08 -8.23
CA ARG A 322 40.13 35.17 -8.09
C ARG A 322 39.15 35.02 -6.94
N GLY A 323 39.21 33.92 -6.19
CA GLY A 323 38.32 33.70 -5.05
C GLY A 323 36.83 33.72 -5.40
N LYS A 324 36.45 33.26 -6.58
CA LYS A 324 35.04 33.31 -7.05
C LYS A 324 34.47 31.94 -7.27
N PHE A 325 33.22 31.78 -6.85
CA PHE A 325 32.39 30.59 -7.11
C PHE A 325 31.62 30.78 -8.43
N TYR A 326 31.64 29.76 -9.27
CA TYR A 326 30.92 29.70 -10.53
C TYR A 326 29.98 28.50 -10.50
N PRO A 327 28.77 28.60 -11.05
CA PRO A 327 27.91 27.40 -11.22
C PRO A 327 28.70 26.30 -11.94
N SER A 328 28.63 25.09 -11.42
CA SER A 328 29.25 23.95 -12.08
C SER A 328 28.68 23.77 -13.49
N LYS A 329 29.45 23.10 -14.35
CA LYS A 329 29.01 22.83 -15.72
C LYS A 329 27.63 22.17 -15.76
N ASN A 330 27.38 21.21 -14.88
CA ASN A 330 26.13 20.48 -14.85
C ASN A 330 24.95 21.32 -14.35
N LEU A 331 25.17 22.19 -13.37
CA LEU A 331 24.19 23.18 -12.94
C LEU A 331 23.89 24.20 -14.06
N ALA A 332 24.87 24.70 -14.75
CA ALA A 332 24.67 25.63 -15.86
C ALA A 332 23.88 25.00 -17.03
N ILE A 333 24.14 23.71 -17.31
CA ILE A 333 23.36 22.92 -18.27
C ILE A 333 21.92 22.77 -17.79
N ALA A 334 21.69 22.39 -16.53
CA ALA A 334 20.37 22.22 -15.96
C ALA A 334 19.53 23.52 -16.03
N ILE A 335 20.12 24.66 -15.70
CA ILE A 335 19.45 25.96 -15.82
C ILE A 335 19.05 26.21 -17.29
N SER A 336 19.95 25.98 -18.24
CA SER A 336 19.65 26.17 -19.66
C SER A 336 18.61 25.20 -20.21
N GLN A 337 18.59 23.96 -19.71
CA GLN A 337 17.57 22.98 -20.07
C GLN A 337 16.19 23.41 -19.54
N LEU A 338 16.14 23.78 -18.26
CA LEU A 338 14.88 24.13 -17.62
C LEU A 338 14.26 25.41 -18.17
N GLU A 339 15.07 26.44 -18.52
CA GLU A 339 14.60 27.66 -19.22
C GLU A 339 13.95 27.31 -20.57
N ARG A 340 14.51 26.34 -21.31
CA ARG A 340 13.90 25.87 -22.56
C ARG A 340 12.58 25.15 -22.29
N TYR A 341 12.50 24.34 -21.23
CA TYR A 341 11.25 23.64 -20.87
C TYR A 341 10.18 24.63 -20.42
N ILE A 342 10.53 25.63 -19.59
CA ILE A 342 9.62 26.69 -19.18
C ILE A 342 9.07 27.42 -20.42
N THR A 343 9.95 27.76 -21.37
CA THR A 343 9.54 28.41 -22.62
C THR A 343 8.60 27.54 -23.44
N ALA A 344 8.91 26.25 -23.61
CA ALA A 344 8.09 25.31 -24.35
C ALA A 344 6.68 25.15 -23.73
N VAL A 345 6.62 25.02 -22.40
CA VAL A 345 5.34 24.88 -21.67
C VAL A 345 4.56 26.19 -21.69
N TYR A 346 5.22 27.34 -21.62
CA TYR A 346 4.55 28.64 -21.73
C TYR A 346 3.91 28.84 -23.11
N LYS A 347 4.56 28.34 -24.17
CA LYS A 347 4.08 28.39 -25.57
C LYS A 347 3.11 27.24 -25.94
N ASP A 348 2.40 26.70 -24.99
CA ASP A 348 1.48 25.56 -25.16
C ASP A 348 0.46 25.71 -26.33
N ASN A 349 0.21 26.92 -26.78
CA ASN A 349 -0.69 27.17 -27.90
C ASN A 349 -0.04 26.93 -29.27
N ASP A 350 1.29 26.82 -29.34
CA ASP A 350 2.02 26.56 -30.57
C ASP A 350 2.02 25.07 -30.88
N ASP A 351 1.79 24.66 -32.13
CA ASP A 351 1.83 23.26 -32.55
C ASP A 351 3.26 22.66 -32.58
N GLU A 352 4.25 23.47 -32.26
CA GLU A 352 5.68 23.10 -32.26
C GLU A 352 6.08 22.27 -31.02
N TYR A 353 5.37 22.43 -29.89
CA TYR A 353 5.72 21.84 -28.61
C TYR A 353 4.64 20.85 -28.15
N LEU A 354 4.84 19.56 -28.46
CA LEU A 354 3.87 18.53 -28.16
C LEU A 354 4.48 17.45 -27.26
N ILE A 355 3.74 17.03 -26.24
CA ILE A 355 4.01 15.80 -25.47
C ILE A 355 3.06 14.71 -25.99
N ASN A 356 3.59 13.60 -26.47
CA ASN A 356 2.80 12.49 -27.03
C ASN A 356 1.78 12.94 -28.10
N LYS A 357 2.16 13.89 -28.95
CA LYS A 357 1.28 14.48 -29.99
C LYS A 357 0.07 15.27 -29.44
N LYS A 358 0.04 15.57 -28.14
CA LYS A 358 -0.95 16.41 -27.48
C LYS A 358 -0.33 17.73 -27.08
N LYS A 359 -1.10 18.80 -27.02
CA LYS A 359 -0.69 20.05 -26.36
C LYS A 359 -0.37 19.76 -24.90
N ILE A 360 0.57 20.48 -24.34
CA ILE A 360 1.12 20.16 -22.99
C ILE A 360 0.02 20.23 -21.94
N ARG A 361 -0.86 21.23 -21.99
CA ARG A 361 -2.02 21.34 -21.09
C ARG A 361 -2.99 20.18 -21.24
N GLU A 362 -3.34 19.83 -22.47
CA GLU A 362 -4.22 18.70 -22.77
C GLU A 362 -3.62 17.39 -22.24
N PHE A 363 -2.31 17.21 -22.42
CA PHE A 363 -1.59 16.07 -21.88
C PHE A 363 -1.69 16.03 -20.35
N ILE A 364 -1.33 17.13 -19.66
CA ILE A 364 -1.35 17.18 -18.21
C ILE A 364 -2.77 16.93 -17.66
N ASN A 365 -3.79 17.59 -18.21
CA ASN A 365 -5.17 17.38 -17.79
C ASN A 365 -5.64 15.93 -18.02
N SER A 366 -5.17 15.27 -19.07
CA SER A 366 -5.50 13.85 -19.29
C SER A 366 -4.85 12.90 -18.28
N GLU A 367 -3.74 13.28 -17.66
CA GLU A 367 -3.02 12.47 -16.67
C GLU A 367 -3.52 12.71 -15.23
N VAL A 368 -3.93 13.95 -14.90
CA VAL A 368 -4.43 14.26 -13.55
C VAL A 368 -5.91 13.92 -13.34
N GLY A 369 -6.65 13.69 -14.42
CA GLY A 369 -8.06 13.30 -14.39
C GLY A 369 -8.98 14.42 -13.85
N ASP A 370 -10.18 14.02 -13.38
CA ASP A 370 -11.23 14.95 -12.94
C ASP A 370 -10.94 15.64 -11.59
N THR A 371 -9.82 15.29 -10.93
CA THR A 371 -9.52 15.80 -9.58
C THR A 371 -8.87 17.17 -9.59
N LEU A 372 -8.25 17.58 -10.69
CA LEU A 372 -7.54 18.83 -10.83
C LEU A 372 -7.64 19.30 -12.30
N SER A 373 -8.06 20.55 -12.53
CA SER A 373 -8.11 21.14 -13.88
C SER A 373 -7.11 22.27 -13.98
N ILE A 374 -6.27 22.23 -15.02
CA ILE A 374 -5.30 23.28 -15.32
C ILE A 374 -5.88 24.20 -16.40
N GLU A 375 -6.25 25.40 -16.00
CA GLU A 375 -6.85 26.39 -16.91
C GLU A 375 -5.78 27.28 -17.55
N SER A 376 -4.73 27.62 -16.80
CA SER A 376 -3.62 28.44 -17.31
C SER A 376 -2.28 27.84 -16.92
N ILE A 377 -1.31 27.90 -17.82
CA ILE A 377 0.03 27.40 -17.59
C ILE A 377 0.93 28.56 -17.18
N ARG A 378 1.45 28.54 -15.96
CA ARG A 378 2.49 29.44 -15.45
C ARG A 378 3.62 28.59 -14.90
N PRO A 379 4.47 28.06 -15.78
CA PRO A 379 5.49 27.11 -15.34
C PRO A 379 6.57 27.81 -14.51
N LYS A 380 6.96 27.14 -13.45
CA LYS A 380 8.20 27.41 -12.70
C LYS A 380 9.16 26.25 -12.90
N GLY A 381 10.41 26.47 -12.58
CA GLY A 381 11.43 25.43 -12.64
C GLY A 381 11.97 25.11 -11.26
N LEU A 382 12.26 23.82 -11.02
CA LEU A 382 12.97 23.34 -9.85
C LEU A 382 14.15 22.47 -10.30
N ILE A 383 15.36 22.84 -9.91
CA ILE A 383 16.55 22.01 -10.08
C ILE A 383 16.89 21.37 -8.74
N ILE A 384 16.99 20.04 -8.71
CA ILE A 384 17.46 19.30 -7.54
C ILE A 384 18.82 18.70 -7.87
N ILE A 385 19.85 19.14 -7.14
CA ILE A 385 21.25 18.79 -7.42
C ILE A 385 22.07 18.73 -6.14
N GLY A 386 22.93 17.72 -6.03
CA GLY A 386 23.90 17.64 -4.94
C GLY A 386 23.29 17.56 -3.54
N SER A 387 24.12 17.73 -2.54
CA SER A 387 23.75 17.77 -1.13
C SER A 387 24.45 18.94 -0.42
N TRP A 388 24.19 19.14 0.89
CA TRP A 388 24.95 20.12 1.69
C TRP A 388 26.47 19.92 1.63
N LYS A 389 26.94 18.67 1.51
CA LYS A 389 28.36 18.34 1.36
C LYS A 389 28.90 18.65 -0.03
N LYS A 390 28.01 18.88 -1.00
CA LYS A 390 28.34 19.10 -2.42
C LYS A 390 28.07 20.54 -2.90
N ILE A 391 27.95 21.50 -1.99
CA ILE A 391 27.85 22.92 -2.41
C ILE A 391 29.07 23.32 -3.22
N CYS A 392 30.24 22.94 -2.77
CA CYS A 392 31.52 23.12 -3.48
C CYS A 392 32.48 22.00 -3.10
N LYS A 393 33.57 21.91 -3.85
CA LYS A 393 34.64 20.95 -3.58
C LYS A 393 35.23 21.17 -2.16
N PRO A 394 35.53 20.10 -1.38
CA PRO A 394 36.12 20.23 -0.07
C PRO A 394 37.43 21.08 -0.11
N TYR A 395 37.59 21.98 0.88
CA TYR A 395 38.75 22.86 0.93
C TYR A 395 40.09 22.13 0.84
N ASP A 396 40.18 20.97 1.48
CA ASP A 396 41.44 20.20 1.55
C ASP A 396 41.81 19.58 0.17
N GLU A 397 40.86 19.43 -0.73
CA GLU A 397 41.04 18.96 -2.10
C GLU A 397 41.36 20.08 -3.12
N LEU A 398 41.36 21.33 -2.68
CA LEU A 398 41.75 22.47 -3.53
C LEU A 398 43.25 22.45 -3.80
N ASN A 399 43.62 22.88 -5.00
CA ASN A 399 45.04 23.11 -5.29
C ASN A 399 45.59 24.33 -4.52
N GLN A 400 46.90 24.44 -4.41
CA GLN A 400 47.52 25.51 -3.60
C GLN A 400 47.16 26.91 -4.08
N LYS A 401 46.93 27.11 -5.37
CA LYS A 401 46.56 28.42 -5.95
C LYS A 401 45.13 28.81 -5.61
N GLN A 402 44.29 27.85 -5.29
CA GLN A 402 42.88 28.02 -4.89
C GLN A 402 42.71 28.21 -3.38
N LYS A 403 43.70 27.79 -2.58
CA LYS A 403 43.59 27.85 -1.12
C LYS A 403 43.68 29.29 -0.63
N ILE A 404 42.59 29.76 -0.05
CA ILE A 404 42.44 30.96 0.76
C ILE A 404 42.23 30.53 2.22
N ASN A 405 41.75 31.44 3.09
CA ASN A 405 41.33 31.02 4.42
C ASN A 405 40.17 30.02 4.33
N LYS A 406 40.27 28.92 5.09
CA LYS A 406 39.25 27.83 5.07
C LYS A 406 37.87 28.31 5.55
N GLU A 407 37.83 29.15 6.58
CA GLU A 407 36.60 29.70 7.13
C GLU A 407 35.90 30.62 6.11
N ASP A 408 36.66 31.51 5.46
CA ASP A 408 36.15 32.39 4.41
C ASP A 408 35.65 31.58 3.23
N TYR A 409 36.38 30.55 2.78
CA TYR A 409 35.98 29.68 1.70
C TYR A 409 34.60 29.02 1.97
N ASN A 410 34.44 28.42 3.14
CA ASN A 410 33.18 27.75 3.50
C ASN A 410 32.03 28.76 3.62
N LYS A 411 32.24 29.89 4.23
CA LYS A 411 31.25 30.96 4.36
C LYS A 411 30.84 31.53 3.00
N ASP A 412 31.80 31.81 2.14
CA ASP A 412 31.57 32.40 0.82
C ASP A 412 30.86 31.41 -0.12
N SER A 413 31.13 30.11 -0.01
CA SER A 413 30.46 29.08 -0.78
C SER A 413 28.94 29.02 -0.46
N ILE A 414 28.61 29.12 0.83
CA ILE A 414 27.19 29.14 1.26
C ILE A 414 26.54 30.47 0.83
N GLN A 415 27.27 31.58 0.91
CA GLN A 415 26.75 32.88 0.48
C GLN A 415 26.49 32.88 -1.03
N ALA A 416 27.44 32.35 -1.83
CA ALA A 416 27.26 32.21 -3.27
C ALA A 416 26.02 31.36 -3.63
N TYR A 417 25.75 30.28 -2.87
CA TYR A 417 24.56 29.46 -3.04
C TYR A 417 23.29 30.27 -2.79
N LYS A 418 23.20 31.02 -1.70
CA LYS A 418 22.07 31.90 -1.39
C LYS A 418 21.85 32.97 -2.45
N GLU A 419 22.93 33.61 -2.93
CA GLU A 419 22.85 34.62 -3.96
C GLU A 419 22.36 34.07 -5.28
N LEU A 420 22.85 32.90 -5.69
CA LEU A 420 22.37 32.22 -6.89
C LEU A 420 20.88 31.90 -6.80
N LYS A 421 20.40 31.30 -5.71
CA LYS A 421 19.00 31.05 -5.49
C LYS A 421 18.11 32.28 -5.60
N ASN A 422 18.59 33.41 -5.07
CA ASN A 422 17.84 34.66 -5.09
C ASN A 422 17.91 35.39 -6.45
N SER A 423 18.91 35.10 -7.28
CA SER A 423 19.08 35.74 -8.57
C SER A 423 18.16 35.19 -9.67
N LEU A 424 17.72 33.94 -9.55
CA LEU A 424 16.88 33.28 -10.52
C LEU A 424 15.42 33.57 -10.22
N LYS A 425 14.67 34.08 -11.22
CA LYS A 425 13.26 34.50 -11.02
C LYS A 425 12.25 33.34 -11.15
N ASN A 426 12.46 32.50 -12.14
CA ASN A 426 11.51 31.43 -12.50
C ASN A 426 12.04 30.03 -12.16
N ILE A 427 13.26 29.94 -11.68
CA ILE A 427 13.91 28.68 -11.36
C ILE A 427 14.34 28.72 -9.89
N THR A 428 13.96 27.70 -9.15
CA THR A 428 14.44 27.42 -7.80
C THR A 428 15.52 26.34 -7.86
N ILE A 429 16.63 26.55 -7.17
CA ILE A 429 17.64 25.50 -6.98
C ILE A 429 17.50 24.96 -5.57
N MET A 430 17.53 23.66 -5.43
CA MET A 430 17.41 22.94 -4.16
C MET A 430 18.41 21.79 -4.12
N THR A 431 19.00 21.52 -2.97
CA THR A 431 19.73 20.28 -2.76
C THR A 431 18.80 19.16 -2.33
N TYR A 432 19.22 17.90 -2.52
CA TYR A 432 18.50 16.77 -1.95
C TYR A 432 18.40 16.85 -0.42
N SER A 433 19.44 17.41 0.23
CA SER A 433 19.42 17.64 1.69
C SER A 433 18.33 18.64 2.10
N GLU A 434 18.13 19.74 1.35
CA GLU A 434 17.03 20.69 1.62
C GLU A 434 15.66 20.05 1.41
N LEU A 435 15.52 19.19 0.40
CA LEU A 435 14.29 18.43 0.19
C LEU A 435 13.98 17.56 1.42
N LEU A 436 14.98 16.84 1.95
CA LEU A 436 14.81 16.01 3.15
C LEU A 436 14.49 16.84 4.40
N GLU A 437 15.10 18.01 4.59
CA GLU A 437 14.80 18.89 5.73
C GLU A 437 13.34 19.39 5.70
N ASN A 438 12.80 19.68 4.53
CA ASN A 438 11.40 20.04 4.37
C ASN A 438 10.47 18.88 4.81
N VAL A 439 10.86 17.63 4.53
CA VAL A 439 10.13 16.44 4.95
C VAL A 439 10.23 16.24 6.46
N ARG A 440 11.43 16.34 7.03
CA ARG A 440 11.65 16.22 8.49
C ARG A 440 10.83 17.22 9.28
N THR A 441 10.79 18.47 8.82
CA THR A 441 9.97 19.51 9.44
C THR A 441 8.49 19.10 9.49
N ARG A 442 7.96 18.54 8.39
CA ARG A 442 6.59 18.04 8.35
C ARG A 442 6.36 16.84 9.27
N LEU A 443 7.29 15.89 9.32
CA LEU A 443 7.21 14.74 10.22
C LEU A 443 7.20 15.15 11.69
N GLN A 444 8.05 16.11 12.08
CA GLN A 444 8.10 16.64 13.44
C GLN A 444 6.80 17.36 13.84
N ALA A 445 6.21 18.13 12.90
CA ALA A 445 4.92 18.78 13.15
C ALA A 445 3.78 17.78 13.37
N ASN A 446 3.77 16.68 12.60
CA ASN A 446 2.78 15.61 12.74
C ASN A 446 2.92 14.85 14.07
N ASN A 447 4.14 14.58 14.52
CA ASN A 447 4.39 13.87 15.77
C ASN A 447 3.96 14.70 17.01
N LYS A 448 4.08 16.02 16.98
CA LYS A 448 3.62 16.91 18.06
C LYS A 448 2.10 16.98 18.21
N ASN A 449 1.36 16.61 17.17
CA ASN A 449 -0.11 16.63 17.19
C ASN A 449 -0.71 15.27 17.61
N THR A 450 0.14 14.27 17.86
CA THR A 450 -0.28 12.90 18.25
C THR A 450 0.00 12.56 19.71
N ASP A 451 0.68 13.43 20.44
CA ASP A 451 0.86 13.40 21.90
C ASP A 451 -0.16 14.35 22.57
#